data_c2dac55f8013d4e85fe486a79f46f919
#
_entry.id   c2dac55f8013d4e85fe486a79f46f919
#
_cell.length_a   1.000
_cell.length_b   1.000
_cell.length_c   1.000
_cell.angle_alpha   90.00
_cell.angle_beta   90.00
_cell.angle_gamma   90.00
#
_symmetry.space_group_name_H-M   'P 1'
#
loop_
_entity.id
_entity.type
_entity.pdbx_description
1 polymer ?
#
loop_
_entity_poly.entity_id
_entity_poly.type
_entity_poly.pdbx_seq_one_letter_code
_entity_poly.pdbx_strand_id
1 'polypeptide(L)'
;MLQKIIGRKEEQKTLQDCYESNKPEFVAVYGRRRIGKTFLVKQFFKEKFDFYFTGAYQASKKDQLFNFKMTLESYSGVKRKTPQTWLEAFFQLKDYLASLGDRRKVVFIDELPWFDTPRSNFISAIELFWNQWASDQNLMLVVCGSATSWMVNKLLGDKGGLHNRVTRSIYLAPFSLGETEEFLQNNHIVFNRHQTVECYMMLGGTPYYLNMLKPHLSLAQNINKLFFEENGELRREFDFLFRSLFKDSRNYRKVVEILSQKAKGLTRQDIIRECKIPDNGGLSEILDDLCNCDFIRRYYPINKKQRDAVYQLTDLFSLFHLRYIKNSTGMDDTFWTDTIDSPSHRAWCGYAFEQVCLHHIRQIRRALGIEGVQSSICSWSAPASVDSEGKKREGAQIDLVIDRRDQTINLCEMKFSMKPFEITPSYLEHIIYRRELFRETTGTSKALHLTFVTTYGVARNAQYGMIQSEITMDDLFKQ
;
A
#
# COMPACT_ATOMS: atom_id res chain seq x y z
N MET A 1 17.71 -1.13 -23.10
CA MET A 1 17.37 -2.54 -22.79
C MET A 1 16.09 -2.57 -22.00
N LEU A 2 15.13 -3.42 -22.38
CA LEU A 2 13.92 -3.65 -21.58
C LEU A 2 14.32 -4.27 -20.24
N GLN A 3 13.92 -3.64 -19.14
CA GLN A 3 14.18 -4.16 -17.80
C GLN A 3 13.18 -5.26 -17.48
N LYS A 4 13.62 -6.30 -16.76
CA LYS A 4 12.75 -7.40 -16.33
C LYS A 4 11.72 -6.87 -15.29
N ILE A 5 10.46 -7.26 -15.45
CA ILE A 5 9.46 -7.06 -14.41
C ILE A 5 9.77 -8.03 -13.27
N ILE A 6 9.95 -7.51 -12.08
CA ILE A 6 10.17 -8.30 -10.86
C ILE A 6 8.84 -8.50 -10.15
N GLY A 7 8.59 -9.73 -9.71
CA GLY A 7 7.32 -10.07 -9.07
C GLY A 7 6.09 -9.82 -9.96
N ARG A 8 5.04 -9.27 -9.40
CA ARG A 8 3.82 -8.83 -10.11
C ARG A 8 3.16 -9.92 -10.97
N LYS A 9 3.26 -11.18 -10.53
CA LYS A 9 2.81 -12.33 -11.34
C LYS A 9 1.30 -12.31 -11.60
N GLU A 10 0.51 -11.93 -10.59
CA GLU A 10 -0.96 -11.86 -10.70
C GLU A 10 -1.37 -10.69 -11.62
N GLU A 11 -0.71 -9.55 -11.51
CA GLU A 11 -0.95 -8.37 -12.35
C GLU A 11 -0.55 -8.64 -13.81
N GLN A 12 0.61 -9.24 -14.02
CA GLN A 12 1.07 -9.66 -15.36
C GLN A 12 0.10 -10.66 -15.99
N LYS A 13 -0.35 -11.65 -15.22
CA LYS A 13 -1.36 -12.61 -15.69
C LYS A 13 -2.65 -11.92 -16.07
N THR A 14 -3.15 -10.99 -15.24
CA THR A 14 -4.36 -10.23 -15.54
C THR A 14 -4.21 -9.42 -16.84
N LEU A 15 -3.06 -8.77 -17.05
CA LEU A 15 -2.79 -8.05 -18.30
C LEU A 15 -2.75 -9.00 -19.50
N GLN A 16 -2.15 -10.19 -19.34
CA GLN A 16 -2.07 -11.22 -20.39
C GLN A 16 -3.47 -11.73 -20.74
N ASP A 17 -4.27 -12.10 -19.73
CA ASP A 17 -5.64 -12.60 -19.93
C ASP A 17 -6.50 -11.55 -20.67
N CYS A 18 -6.36 -10.25 -20.33
CA CYS A 18 -7.03 -9.17 -21.04
C CYS A 18 -6.53 -9.01 -22.48
N TYR A 19 -5.23 -9.12 -22.70
CA TYR A 19 -4.66 -8.97 -24.04
C TYR A 19 -5.09 -10.09 -24.98
N GLU A 20 -5.18 -11.33 -24.48
CA GLU A 20 -5.54 -12.54 -25.23
C GLU A 20 -7.07 -12.75 -25.36
N SER A 21 -7.88 -12.01 -24.60
CA SER A 21 -9.34 -12.18 -24.59
C SER A 21 -9.99 -11.92 -25.96
N ASN A 22 -9.33 -11.18 -26.85
CA ASN A 22 -9.85 -10.71 -28.14
C ASN A 22 -11.20 -9.96 -28.03
N LYS A 23 -11.49 -9.45 -26.84
CA LYS A 23 -12.67 -8.62 -26.53
C LYS A 23 -12.23 -7.20 -26.22
N PRO A 24 -13.14 -6.21 -26.34
CA PRO A 24 -12.83 -4.88 -25.84
C PRO A 24 -12.52 -4.94 -24.33
N GLU A 25 -11.37 -4.44 -23.94
CA GLU A 25 -10.94 -4.43 -22.53
C GLU A 25 -10.57 -3.01 -22.11
N PHE A 26 -11.18 -2.56 -21.00
CA PHE A 26 -10.84 -1.31 -20.36
C PHE A 26 -10.19 -1.63 -19.01
N VAL A 27 -8.87 -1.52 -18.95
CA VAL A 27 -8.07 -1.91 -17.78
C VAL A 27 -7.60 -0.68 -17.03
N ALA A 28 -7.94 -0.59 -15.75
CA ALA A 28 -7.47 0.48 -14.87
C ALA A 28 -6.33 -0.03 -13.96
N VAL A 29 -5.13 0.55 -14.06
CA VAL A 29 -4.00 0.26 -13.19
C VAL A 29 -3.81 1.43 -12.23
N TYR A 30 -3.97 1.22 -10.94
CA TYR A 30 -3.92 2.29 -9.96
C TYR A 30 -3.17 1.86 -8.68
N GLY A 31 -2.89 2.83 -7.85
CA GLY A 31 -2.12 2.67 -6.63
C GLY A 31 -1.22 3.89 -6.44
N ARG A 32 -0.57 3.99 -5.28
CA ARG A 32 0.17 5.18 -4.91
C ARG A 32 1.34 5.48 -5.86
N ARG A 33 1.91 6.67 -5.74
CA ARG A 33 3.09 7.06 -6.52
C ARG A 33 4.30 6.18 -6.17
N ARG A 34 5.24 6.00 -7.13
CA ARG A 34 6.53 5.29 -6.99
C ARG A 34 6.50 3.77 -6.92
N ILE A 35 5.33 3.13 -7.10
CA ILE A 35 5.18 1.66 -7.05
C ILE A 35 5.34 0.97 -8.41
N GLY A 36 5.65 1.73 -9.48
CA GLY A 36 5.99 1.16 -10.79
C GLY A 36 4.82 0.87 -11.73
N LYS A 37 3.66 1.56 -11.62
CA LYS A 37 2.51 1.38 -12.53
C LYS A 37 2.88 1.53 -14.01
N THR A 38 3.40 2.68 -14.39
CA THR A 38 3.84 2.99 -15.75
C THR A 38 4.90 2.01 -16.23
N PHE A 39 5.83 1.65 -15.34
CA PHE A 39 6.88 0.66 -15.63
C PHE A 39 6.26 -0.71 -15.96
N LEU A 40 5.35 -1.21 -15.13
CA LEU A 40 4.67 -2.50 -15.36
C LEU A 40 4.02 -2.54 -16.74
N VAL A 41 3.20 -1.54 -17.07
CA VAL A 41 2.48 -1.51 -18.35
C VAL A 41 3.44 -1.41 -19.52
N LYS A 42 4.44 -0.51 -19.45
CA LYS A 42 5.43 -0.33 -20.53
C LYS A 42 6.26 -1.59 -20.77
N GLN A 43 6.78 -2.20 -19.70
CA GLN A 43 7.61 -3.40 -19.86
C GLN A 43 6.79 -4.61 -20.32
N PHE A 44 5.55 -4.78 -19.82
CA PHE A 44 4.66 -5.86 -20.22
C PHE A 44 4.40 -5.83 -21.74
N PHE A 45 4.04 -4.69 -22.28
CA PHE A 45 3.82 -4.52 -23.73
C PHE A 45 5.12 -4.27 -24.53
N LYS A 46 6.30 -4.35 -23.89
CA LYS A 46 7.60 -4.07 -24.52
C LYS A 46 7.62 -2.71 -25.26
N GLU A 47 6.95 -1.72 -24.66
CA GLU A 47 6.74 -0.37 -25.21
C GLU A 47 6.01 -0.34 -26.58
N LYS A 48 5.37 -1.43 -26.99
CA LYS A 48 4.63 -1.53 -28.24
C LYS A 48 3.16 -1.17 -28.02
N PHE A 49 2.84 0.09 -28.26
CA PHE A 49 1.49 0.63 -28.19
C PHE A 49 1.05 1.16 -29.54
N ASP A 50 -0.22 1.02 -29.88
CA ASP A 50 -0.82 1.70 -31.01
C ASP A 50 -1.02 3.18 -30.74
N PHE A 51 -1.19 3.54 -29.46
CA PHE A 51 -1.16 4.91 -28.98
C PHE A 51 -0.77 4.93 -27.50
N TYR A 52 0.24 5.73 -27.16
CA TYR A 52 0.63 6.01 -25.79
C TYR A 52 0.61 7.51 -25.52
N PHE A 53 -0.09 7.92 -24.48
CA PHE A 53 -0.20 9.31 -24.11
C PHE A 53 -0.14 9.46 -22.58
N THR A 54 0.62 10.45 -22.10
CA THR A 54 0.74 10.72 -20.66
C THR A 54 0.29 12.13 -20.33
N GLY A 55 -0.43 12.28 -19.21
CA GLY A 55 -0.80 13.57 -18.68
C GLY A 55 0.41 14.38 -18.22
N ALA A 56 0.35 15.70 -18.39
CA ALA A 56 1.34 16.61 -17.85
C ALA A 56 0.83 17.23 -16.55
N TYR A 57 1.66 17.16 -15.49
CA TYR A 57 1.31 17.68 -14.18
C TYR A 57 1.07 19.20 -14.23
N GLN A 58 -0.06 19.65 -13.69
CA GLN A 58 -0.49 21.06 -13.65
C GLN A 58 -0.59 21.77 -15.01
N ALA A 59 -0.57 21.04 -16.13
CA ALA A 59 -0.75 21.64 -17.44
C ALA A 59 -2.21 22.08 -17.67
N SER A 60 -2.38 23.18 -18.40
CA SER A 60 -3.70 23.64 -18.81
C SER A 60 -4.38 22.66 -19.76
N LYS A 61 -5.73 22.68 -19.86
CA LYS A 61 -6.47 21.91 -20.87
C LYS A 61 -5.91 22.15 -22.29
N LYS A 62 -5.56 23.39 -22.60
CA LYS A 62 -5.02 23.77 -23.93
C LYS A 62 -3.68 23.07 -24.20
N ASP A 63 -2.78 23.07 -23.21
CA ASP A 63 -1.47 22.43 -23.34
C ASP A 63 -1.60 20.91 -23.44
N GLN A 64 -2.50 20.31 -22.66
CA GLN A 64 -2.80 18.87 -22.74
C GLN A 64 -3.32 18.48 -24.13
N LEU A 65 -4.26 19.25 -24.69
CA LEU A 65 -4.81 19.01 -26.03
C LEU A 65 -3.77 19.23 -27.14
N PHE A 66 -2.88 20.20 -26.96
CA PHE A 66 -1.77 20.40 -27.88
C PHE A 66 -0.80 19.21 -27.85
N ASN A 67 -0.41 18.76 -26.67
CA ASN A 67 0.44 17.57 -26.49
C ASN A 67 -0.22 16.31 -27.07
N PHE A 68 -1.53 16.15 -26.88
CA PHE A 68 -2.30 15.06 -27.48
C PHE A 68 -2.19 15.06 -29.00
N LYS A 69 -2.41 16.24 -29.62
CA LYS A 69 -2.25 16.40 -31.08
C LYS A 69 -0.86 16.00 -31.55
N MET A 70 0.20 16.53 -30.90
CA MET A 70 1.57 16.22 -31.26
C MET A 70 1.89 14.73 -31.17
N THR A 71 1.40 14.09 -30.12
CA THR A 71 1.54 12.65 -29.93
C THR A 71 0.80 11.88 -31.02
N LEU A 72 -0.46 12.24 -31.31
CA LEU A 72 -1.25 11.56 -32.34
C LEU A 72 -0.64 11.73 -33.75
N GLU A 73 -0.09 12.88 -34.04
CA GLU A 73 0.66 13.11 -35.29
C GLU A 73 1.89 12.23 -35.40
N SER A 74 2.62 12.00 -34.33
CA SER A 74 3.80 11.11 -34.32
C SER A 74 3.44 9.65 -34.59
N TYR A 75 2.29 9.19 -34.14
CA TYR A 75 1.79 7.82 -34.39
C TYR A 75 1.18 7.68 -35.80
N SER A 76 0.40 8.66 -36.23
CA SER A 76 -0.36 8.58 -37.50
C SER A 76 0.43 9.03 -38.74
N GLY A 77 1.50 9.81 -38.57
CA GLY A 77 2.21 10.47 -39.66
C GLY A 77 1.41 11.59 -40.34
N VAL A 78 0.19 11.89 -39.88
CA VAL A 78 -0.72 12.85 -40.51
C VAL A 78 -0.86 14.10 -39.65
N LYS A 79 -0.64 15.27 -40.24
CA LYS A 79 -0.88 16.56 -39.58
C LYS A 79 -2.36 16.77 -39.29
N ARG A 80 -2.67 17.25 -38.10
CA ARG A 80 -4.04 17.46 -37.58
C ARG A 80 -4.22 18.86 -36.99
N LYS A 81 -5.44 19.35 -36.99
CA LYS A 81 -5.78 20.56 -36.21
C LYS A 81 -5.75 20.25 -34.72
N THR A 82 -5.30 21.21 -33.91
CA THR A 82 -5.36 21.09 -32.47
C THR A 82 -6.83 21.01 -32.03
N PRO A 83 -7.24 19.93 -31.35
CA PRO A 83 -8.62 19.81 -30.88
C PRO A 83 -8.91 20.87 -29.81
N GLN A 84 -10.13 21.38 -29.77
CA GLN A 84 -10.58 22.38 -28.79
C GLN A 84 -11.18 21.73 -27.53
N THR A 85 -11.58 20.49 -27.68
CA THR A 85 -12.22 19.70 -26.62
C THR A 85 -11.63 18.29 -26.56
N TRP A 86 -11.75 17.61 -25.42
CA TRP A 86 -11.39 16.20 -25.29
C TRP A 86 -12.25 15.31 -26.18
N LEU A 87 -13.49 15.71 -26.44
CA LEU A 87 -14.37 14.99 -27.36
C LEU A 87 -13.77 14.97 -28.79
N GLU A 88 -13.36 16.12 -29.29
CA GLU A 88 -12.68 16.21 -30.60
C GLU A 88 -11.37 15.41 -30.62
N ALA A 89 -10.60 15.44 -29.50
CA ALA A 89 -9.37 14.67 -29.36
C ALA A 89 -9.65 13.17 -29.49
N PHE A 90 -10.64 12.66 -28.80
CA PHE A 90 -11.01 11.23 -28.87
C PHE A 90 -11.63 10.84 -30.23
N PHE A 91 -12.32 11.76 -30.92
CA PHE A 91 -12.72 11.50 -32.31
C PHE A 91 -11.53 11.37 -33.26
N GLN A 92 -10.53 12.23 -33.13
CA GLN A 92 -9.29 12.10 -33.91
C GLN A 92 -8.54 10.80 -33.59
N LEU A 93 -8.53 10.36 -32.33
CA LEU A 93 -7.95 9.08 -31.94
C LEU A 93 -8.73 7.90 -32.53
N LYS A 94 -10.05 7.94 -32.49
CA LYS A 94 -10.94 6.95 -33.11
C LYS A 94 -10.61 6.77 -34.60
N ASP A 95 -10.54 7.88 -35.34
CA ASP A 95 -10.25 7.84 -36.79
C ASP A 95 -8.88 7.20 -37.07
N TYR A 96 -7.88 7.53 -36.26
CA TYR A 96 -6.57 6.90 -36.37
C TYR A 96 -6.61 5.40 -36.06
N LEU A 97 -7.20 5.01 -34.93
CA LEU A 97 -7.28 3.59 -34.54
C LEU A 97 -8.11 2.75 -35.53
N ALA A 98 -9.17 3.32 -36.11
CA ALA A 98 -9.96 2.67 -37.16
C ALA A 98 -9.13 2.40 -38.43
N SER A 99 -8.20 3.31 -38.79
CA SER A 99 -7.32 3.13 -39.95
C SER A 99 -6.32 1.97 -39.80
N LEU A 100 -6.11 1.43 -38.58
CA LEU A 100 -5.18 0.32 -38.31
C LEU A 100 -5.79 -1.08 -38.58
N GLY A 101 -7.04 -1.16 -39.02
CA GLY A 101 -7.75 -2.43 -39.33
C GLY A 101 -8.18 -3.19 -38.07
N ASP A 102 -8.57 -4.47 -38.23
CA ASP A 102 -9.21 -5.30 -37.17
C ASP A 102 -8.24 -6.08 -36.27
N ARG A 103 -6.97 -5.74 -36.26
CA ARG A 103 -6.03 -6.38 -35.33
C ARG A 103 -6.26 -5.92 -33.89
N ARG A 104 -5.74 -6.69 -32.92
CA ARG A 104 -5.68 -6.25 -31.51
C ARG A 104 -4.90 -4.94 -31.41
N LYS A 105 -5.54 -3.93 -30.82
CA LYS A 105 -4.94 -2.62 -30.60
C LYS A 105 -4.72 -2.41 -29.10
N VAL A 106 -3.62 -1.77 -28.74
CA VAL A 106 -3.33 -1.41 -27.35
C VAL A 106 -3.15 0.09 -27.25
N VAL A 107 -4.03 0.72 -26.49
CA VAL A 107 -3.97 2.14 -26.16
C VAL A 107 -3.60 2.29 -24.69
N PHE A 108 -2.57 3.08 -24.40
CA PHE A 108 -2.17 3.34 -23.03
C PHE A 108 -2.26 4.85 -22.72
N ILE A 109 -3.10 5.21 -21.76
CA ILE A 109 -3.24 6.58 -21.24
C ILE A 109 -2.73 6.60 -19.79
N ASP A 110 -1.59 7.25 -19.60
CA ASP A 110 -0.91 7.31 -18.31
C ASP A 110 -1.23 8.62 -17.56
N GLU A 111 -1.21 8.57 -16.24
CA GLU A 111 -1.57 9.67 -15.32
C GLU A 111 -2.94 10.31 -15.66
N LEU A 112 -3.95 9.45 -15.86
CA LEU A 112 -5.31 9.83 -16.23
C LEU A 112 -5.90 10.98 -15.38
N PRO A 113 -5.72 11.02 -14.05
CA PRO A 113 -6.26 12.10 -13.22
C PRO A 113 -5.79 13.51 -13.61
N TRP A 114 -4.64 13.66 -14.27
CA TRP A 114 -4.11 14.96 -14.64
C TRP A 114 -4.85 15.62 -15.80
N PHE A 115 -5.64 14.85 -16.55
CA PHE A 115 -6.50 15.37 -17.61
C PHE A 115 -7.83 15.95 -17.09
N ASP A 116 -8.28 15.50 -15.90
CA ASP A 116 -9.53 15.92 -15.29
C ASP A 116 -9.37 17.29 -14.58
N THR A 117 -9.03 18.31 -15.36
CA THR A 117 -8.95 19.69 -14.89
C THR A 117 -10.36 20.31 -14.80
N PRO A 118 -10.58 21.35 -13.99
CA PRO A 118 -11.88 22.00 -13.89
C PRO A 118 -12.45 22.39 -15.26
N ARG A 119 -13.68 21.99 -15.54
CA ARG A 119 -14.41 22.23 -16.80
C ARG A 119 -13.73 21.59 -18.04
N SER A 120 -12.89 20.58 -17.85
CA SER A 120 -12.27 19.88 -19.00
C SER A 120 -13.25 18.98 -19.75
N ASN A 121 -14.26 18.44 -19.07
CA ASN A 121 -15.18 17.40 -19.53
C ASN A 121 -14.46 16.14 -20.02
N PHE A 122 -13.26 15.85 -19.47
CA PHE A 122 -12.43 14.72 -19.87
C PHE A 122 -13.13 13.38 -19.63
N ILE A 123 -13.71 13.20 -18.44
CA ILE A 123 -14.40 11.95 -18.08
C ILE A 123 -15.55 11.66 -19.05
N SER A 124 -16.38 12.64 -19.34
CA SER A 124 -17.49 12.47 -20.30
C SER A 124 -16.99 12.16 -21.71
N ALA A 125 -15.85 12.73 -22.09
CA ALA A 125 -15.28 12.49 -23.42
C ALA A 125 -14.73 11.07 -23.57
N ILE A 126 -14.00 10.53 -22.59
CA ILE A 126 -13.50 9.15 -22.62
C ILE A 126 -14.66 8.13 -22.48
N GLU A 127 -15.71 8.47 -21.71
CA GLU A 127 -16.92 7.67 -21.61
C GLU A 127 -17.63 7.56 -22.96
N LEU A 128 -17.83 8.67 -23.68
CA LEU A 128 -18.41 8.67 -25.02
C LEU A 128 -17.55 7.89 -26.01
N PHE A 129 -16.24 8.08 -25.99
CA PHE A 129 -15.32 7.31 -26.82
C PHE A 129 -15.46 5.81 -26.60
N TRP A 130 -15.52 5.38 -25.33
CA TRP A 130 -15.70 3.98 -24.99
C TRP A 130 -17.06 3.45 -25.42
N ASN A 131 -18.14 4.11 -25.02
CA ASN A 131 -19.51 3.63 -25.23
C ASN A 131 -19.96 3.66 -26.69
N GLN A 132 -19.47 4.63 -27.47
CA GLN A 132 -19.93 4.79 -28.85
C GLN A 132 -19.09 4.03 -29.88
N TRP A 133 -17.90 3.61 -29.50
CA TRP A 133 -17.01 2.98 -30.48
C TRP A 133 -16.08 1.92 -29.87
N ALA A 134 -15.29 2.23 -28.86
CA ALA A 134 -14.20 1.38 -28.38
C ALA A 134 -14.71 0.04 -27.82
N SER A 135 -15.91 0.02 -27.24
CA SER A 135 -16.58 -1.18 -26.71
C SER A 135 -16.96 -2.24 -27.77
N ASP A 136 -16.91 -1.86 -29.05
CA ASP A 136 -17.23 -2.76 -30.16
C ASP A 136 -15.96 -3.11 -30.99
N GLN A 137 -14.79 -2.69 -30.50
CA GLN A 137 -13.52 -2.89 -31.22
C GLN A 137 -12.65 -3.95 -30.55
N ASN A 138 -11.77 -4.59 -31.30
CA ASN A 138 -10.70 -5.40 -30.74
C ASN A 138 -9.60 -4.48 -30.13
N LEU A 139 -9.95 -3.81 -29.05
CA LEU A 139 -9.17 -2.78 -28.39
C LEU A 139 -8.95 -3.10 -26.91
N MET A 140 -7.72 -2.95 -26.45
CA MET A 140 -7.36 -2.90 -25.04
C MET A 140 -6.95 -1.47 -24.67
N LEU A 141 -7.81 -0.79 -23.91
CA LEU A 141 -7.53 0.52 -23.34
C LEU A 141 -6.99 0.33 -21.93
N VAL A 142 -5.72 0.62 -21.73
CA VAL A 142 -5.09 0.62 -20.40
C VAL A 142 -4.98 2.05 -19.90
N VAL A 143 -5.44 2.32 -18.71
CA VAL A 143 -5.30 3.63 -18.06
C VAL A 143 -4.58 3.51 -16.74
N CYS A 144 -3.72 4.47 -16.42
CA CYS A 144 -2.98 4.53 -15.16
C CYS A 144 -3.29 5.82 -14.40
N GLY A 145 -3.19 5.75 -13.06
CA GLY A 145 -3.24 6.95 -12.22
C GLY A 145 -2.62 6.75 -10.85
N SER A 146 -1.87 7.75 -10.40
CA SER A 146 -1.25 7.78 -9.07
C SER A 146 -2.15 8.43 -8.00
N ALA A 147 -3.15 9.23 -8.39
CA ALA A 147 -4.18 9.73 -7.48
C ALA A 147 -5.22 8.64 -7.23
N THR A 148 -4.90 7.72 -6.32
CA THR A 148 -5.67 6.50 -6.06
C THR A 148 -7.13 6.80 -5.75
N SER A 149 -7.40 7.77 -4.89
CA SER A 149 -8.77 8.18 -4.54
C SER A 149 -9.56 8.71 -5.74
N TRP A 150 -8.91 9.47 -6.63
CA TRP A 150 -9.56 9.89 -7.88
C TRP A 150 -9.91 8.67 -8.74
N MET A 151 -8.98 7.72 -8.89
CA MET A 151 -9.22 6.49 -9.66
C MET A 151 -10.38 5.69 -9.06
N VAL A 152 -10.41 5.52 -7.75
CA VAL A 152 -11.48 4.79 -7.05
C VAL A 152 -12.81 5.53 -7.16
N ASN A 153 -12.84 6.85 -6.88
CA ASN A 153 -14.10 7.59 -6.77
C ASN A 153 -14.68 8.01 -8.12
N LYS A 154 -13.83 8.32 -9.11
CA LYS A 154 -14.27 8.85 -10.41
C LYS A 154 -14.33 7.80 -11.51
N LEU A 155 -13.41 6.84 -11.49
CA LEU A 155 -13.32 5.84 -12.56
C LEU A 155 -14.03 4.52 -12.18
N LEU A 156 -13.83 4.05 -10.94
CA LEU A 156 -14.31 2.74 -10.47
C LEU A 156 -15.60 2.83 -9.65
N GLY A 157 -15.89 3.98 -9.03
CA GLY A 157 -16.99 4.16 -8.09
C GLY A 157 -18.38 4.17 -8.73
N ASP A 158 -19.40 3.81 -7.94
CA ASP A 158 -20.80 3.60 -8.37
C ASP A 158 -21.50 4.82 -8.99
N LYS A 159 -20.95 6.01 -8.84
CA LYS A 159 -21.55 7.27 -9.31
C LYS A 159 -20.81 7.90 -10.50
N GLY A 160 -19.79 7.23 -11.02
CA GLY A 160 -19.03 7.73 -12.17
C GLY A 160 -19.63 7.30 -13.50
N GLY A 161 -19.54 8.13 -14.54
CA GLY A 161 -20.02 7.80 -15.90
C GLY A 161 -19.30 6.60 -16.51
N LEU A 162 -18.17 6.19 -15.96
CA LEU A 162 -17.41 5.01 -16.36
C LEU A 162 -17.68 3.78 -15.49
N HIS A 163 -18.61 3.88 -14.54
CA HIS A 163 -19.04 2.74 -13.72
C HIS A 163 -19.48 1.57 -14.62
N ASN A 164 -19.04 0.35 -14.30
CA ASN A 164 -19.24 -0.86 -15.09
C ASN A 164 -18.65 -0.85 -16.52
N ARG A 165 -17.82 0.14 -16.89
CA ARG A 165 -17.10 0.16 -18.17
C ARG A 165 -15.68 -0.37 -18.03
N VAL A 166 -15.07 -0.18 -16.88
CA VAL A 166 -13.77 -0.79 -16.56
C VAL A 166 -13.97 -2.30 -16.41
N THR A 167 -13.38 -3.07 -17.33
CA THR A 167 -13.54 -4.54 -17.35
C THR A 167 -12.63 -5.21 -16.34
N ARG A 168 -11.48 -4.60 -16.04
CA ARG A 168 -10.52 -5.07 -15.03
C ARG A 168 -9.87 -3.90 -14.30
N SER A 169 -9.73 -4.05 -13.00
CA SER A 169 -8.99 -3.12 -12.16
C SER A 169 -7.80 -3.84 -11.52
N ILE A 170 -6.62 -3.25 -11.64
CA ILE A 170 -5.37 -3.74 -11.08
C ILE A 170 -4.90 -2.72 -10.04
N TYR A 171 -5.07 -3.06 -8.77
CA TYR A 171 -4.47 -2.30 -7.68
C TYR A 171 -3.02 -2.74 -7.49
N LEU A 172 -2.08 -1.80 -7.68
CA LEU A 172 -0.66 -2.07 -7.52
C LEU A 172 -0.20 -1.62 -6.13
N ALA A 173 -0.04 -2.58 -5.23
CA ALA A 173 0.48 -2.37 -3.88
C ALA A 173 2.03 -2.23 -3.89
N PRO A 174 2.68 -1.76 -2.82
CA PRO A 174 4.11 -1.97 -2.62
C PRO A 174 4.49 -3.45 -2.76
N PHE A 175 5.76 -3.74 -3.06
CA PHE A 175 6.25 -5.13 -3.09
C PHE A 175 6.02 -5.83 -1.75
N SER A 176 5.69 -7.11 -1.79
CA SER A 176 5.79 -7.99 -0.63
C SER A 176 7.26 -8.24 -0.25
N LEU A 177 7.50 -8.88 0.90
CA LEU A 177 8.87 -9.28 1.28
C LEU A 177 9.51 -10.20 0.23
N GLY A 178 8.75 -11.16 -0.33
CA GLY A 178 9.27 -12.05 -1.37
C GLY A 178 9.62 -11.31 -2.66
N GLU A 179 8.78 -10.35 -3.09
CA GLU A 179 9.09 -9.53 -4.26
C GLU A 179 10.25 -8.56 -3.99
N THR A 180 10.37 -8.07 -2.74
CA THR A 180 11.50 -7.23 -2.32
C THR A 180 12.80 -8.03 -2.36
N GLU A 181 12.82 -9.28 -1.84
CA GLU A 181 13.97 -10.19 -1.93
C GLU A 181 14.37 -10.43 -3.39
N GLU A 182 13.40 -10.76 -4.27
CA GLU A 182 13.65 -10.95 -5.70
C GLU A 182 14.21 -9.68 -6.35
N PHE A 183 13.69 -8.49 -5.99
CA PHE A 183 14.18 -7.22 -6.50
C PHE A 183 15.63 -6.94 -6.08
N LEU A 184 15.96 -7.14 -4.81
CA LEU A 184 17.31 -6.94 -4.27
C LEU A 184 18.31 -7.87 -4.97
N GLN A 185 17.98 -9.16 -5.10
CA GLN A 185 18.82 -10.15 -5.78
C GLN A 185 19.06 -9.79 -7.26
N ASN A 186 18.03 -9.37 -7.99
CA ASN A 186 18.18 -8.94 -9.39
C ASN A 186 19.03 -7.66 -9.55
N ASN A 187 19.14 -6.84 -8.50
CA ASN A 187 20.00 -5.65 -8.47
C ASN A 187 21.35 -5.91 -7.77
N HIS A 188 21.73 -7.18 -7.58
CA HIS A 188 23.00 -7.60 -6.96
C HIS A 188 23.19 -7.08 -5.52
N ILE A 189 22.11 -6.79 -4.80
CA ILE A 189 22.13 -6.38 -3.40
C ILE A 189 22.02 -7.63 -2.54
N VAL A 190 23.06 -7.92 -1.77
CA VAL A 190 23.17 -9.15 -0.98
C VAL A 190 22.81 -8.82 0.48
N PHE A 191 21.53 -8.89 0.80
CA PHE A 191 21.02 -8.82 2.18
C PHE A 191 20.52 -10.21 2.58
N ASN A 192 20.77 -10.62 3.84
CA ASN A 192 20.06 -11.76 4.40
C ASN A 192 18.58 -11.40 4.66
N ARG A 193 17.72 -12.38 4.96
CA ARG A 193 16.29 -12.13 5.17
C ARG A 193 15.99 -11.18 6.31
N HIS A 194 16.75 -11.22 7.40
CA HIS A 194 16.61 -10.28 8.50
C HIS A 194 16.87 -8.84 8.04
N GLN A 195 17.98 -8.62 7.32
CA GLN A 195 18.29 -7.32 6.73
C GLN A 195 17.25 -6.90 5.69
N THR A 196 16.68 -7.84 4.94
CA THR A 196 15.60 -7.55 3.98
C THR A 196 14.33 -7.09 4.72
N VAL A 197 13.99 -7.69 5.85
CA VAL A 197 12.88 -7.23 6.71
C VAL A 197 13.17 -5.85 7.27
N GLU A 198 14.37 -5.58 7.77
CA GLU A 198 14.77 -4.23 8.23
C GLU A 198 14.70 -3.20 7.11
N CYS A 199 15.21 -3.52 5.93
CA CYS A 199 15.11 -2.68 4.73
C CYS A 199 13.64 -2.37 4.40
N TYR A 200 12.78 -3.39 4.48
CA TYR A 200 11.34 -3.26 4.25
C TYR A 200 10.68 -2.36 5.30
N MET A 201 11.06 -2.45 6.57
CA MET A 201 10.57 -1.57 7.63
C MET A 201 10.88 -0.09 7.37
N MET A 202 11.96 0.21 6.65
CA MET A 202 12.39 1.59 6.37
C MET A 202 11.87 2.12 5.03
N LEU A 203 11.84 1.29 3.99
CA LEU A 203 11.52 1.68 2.60
C LEU A 203 10.12 1.22 2.13
N GLY A 204 9.45 0.35 2.91
CA GLY A 204 8.07 -0.06 2.68
C GLY A 204 7.82 -0.86 1.40
N GLY A 205 8.81 -1.58 0.88
CA GLY A 205 8.66 -2.35 -0.37
C GLY A 205 8.40 -1.48 -1.61
N THR A 206 8.73 -0.19 -1.56
CA THR A 206 8.52 0.74 -2.68
C THR A 206 9.63 0.59 -3.73
N PRO A 207 9.33 0.12 -4.96
CA PRO A 207 10.36 -0.17 -5.96
C PRO A 207 11.30 1.00 -6.26
N TYR A 208 10.77 2.21 -6.31
CA TYR A 208 11.56 3.42 -6.55
C TYR A 208 12.61 3.66 -5.46
N TYR A 209 12.27 3.43 -4.19
CA TYR A 209 13.22 3.60 -3.07
C TYR A 209 14.24 2.46 -3.05
N LEU A 210 13.79 1.24 -3.29
CA LEU A 210 14.68 0.08 -3.38
C LEU A 210 15.73 0.23 -4.50
N ASN A 211 15.36 0.87 -5.62
CA ASN A 211 16.26 1.13 -6.74
C ASN A 211 17.38 2.15 -6.42
N MET A 212 17.28 2.88 -5.33
CA MET A 212 18.33 3.81 -4.88
C MET A 212 19.43 3.13 -4.09
N LEU A 213 19.22 1.91 -3.60
CA LEU A 213 20.19 1.14 -2.84
C LEU A 213 21.43 0.83 -3.69
N LYS A 214 22.61 0.88 -3.06
CA LYS A 214 23.90 0.62 -3.71
C LYS A 214 24.41 -0.77 -3.30
N PRO A 215 24.72 -1.66 -4.26
CA PRO A 215 25.12 -3.05 -3.97
C PRO A 215 26.37 -3.20 -3.11
N HIS A 216 27.30 -2.24 -3.21
CA HIS A 216 28.59 -2.27 -2.47
C HIS A 216 28.52 -1.69 -1.05
N LEU A 217 27.35 -1.22 -0.63
CA LEU A 217 27.13 -0.66 0.71
C LEU A 217 26.30 -1.64 1.57
N SER A 218 26.60 -1.67 2.86
CA SER A 218 25.74 -2.35 3.84
C SER A 218 24.36 -1.66 3.91
N LEU A 219 23.37 -2.34 4.51
CA LEU A 219 22.06 -1.73 4.74
C LEU A 219 22.18 -0.41 5.51
N ALA A 220 22.95 -0.40 6.61
CA ALA A 220 23.13 0.79 7.43
C ALA A 220 23.76 1.97 6.66
N GLN A 221 24.77 1.70 5.85
CA GLN A 221 25.40 2.71 5.01
C GLN A 221 24.45 3.24 3.94
N ASN A 222 23.64 2.38 3.33
CA ASN A 222 22.60 2.80 2.39
C ASN A 222 21.58 3.72 3.07
N ILE A 223 21.12 3.39 4.26
CA ILE A 223 20.15 4.19 5.00
C ILE A 223 20.76 5.54 5.43
N ASN A 224 22.00 5.57 5.94
CA ASN A 224 22.67 6.83 6.20
C ASN A 224 22.70 7.72 4.95
N LYS A 225 23.14 7.17 3.83
CA LYS A 225 23.23 7.90 2.56
C LYS A 225 21.90 8.46 2.08
N LEU A 226 20.84 7.65 2.14
CA LEU A 226 19.53 8.05 1.61
C LEU A 226 18.82 9.07 2.49
N PHE A 227 19.01 9.04 3.82
CA PHE A 227 18.19 9.82 4.74
C PHE A 227 18.95 10.83 5.60
N PHE A 228 20.21 10.56 5.95
CA PHE A 228 20.94 11.34 6.97
C PHE A 228 22.04 12.22 6.38
N GLU A 229 22.61 11.86 5.23
CA GLU A 229 23.52 12.77 4.51
C GLU A 229 22.78 14.06 4.08
N GLU A 230 23.52 15.15 3.92
CA GLU A 230 22.98 16.47 3.55
C GLU A 230 22.11 16.43 2.29
N ASN A 231 22.55 15.69 1.29
CA ASN A 231 21.87 15.54 -0.02
C ASN A 231 21.15 14.18 -0.14
N GLY A 232 20.78 13.56 0.98
CA GLY A 232 20.07 12.29 0.97
C GLY A 232 18.76 12.36 0.19
N GLU A 233 18.63 11.53 -0.84
CA GLU A 233 17.54 11.59 -1.82
C GLU A 233 16.15 11.38 -1.19
N LEU A 234 16.07 10.64 -0.09
CA LEU A 234 14.80 10.36 0.60
C LEU A 234 14.54 11.28 1.81
N ARG A 235 15.47 12.15 2.16
CA ARG A 235 15.35 13.06 3.30
C ARG A 235 14.11 13.95 3.22
N ARG A 236 13.76 14.47 2.02
CA ARG A 236 12.62 15.35 1.78
C ARG A 236 11.46 14.65 1.06
N GLU A 237 11.59 13.35 0.80
CA GLU A 237 10.63 12.60 -0.02
C GLU A 237 9.24 12.56 0.62
N PHE A 238 9.14 12.49 1.95
CA PHE A 238 7.85 12.53 2.65
C PHE A 238 7.02 13.75 2.26
N ASP A 239 7.62 14.94 2.29
CA ASP A 239 6.94 16.17 1.91
C ASP A 239 6.56 16.20 0.43
N PHE A 240 7.46 15.76 -0.44
CA PHE A 240 7.19 15.69 -1.88
C PHE A 240 6.07 14.70 -2.22
N LEU A 241 6.06 13.56 -1.55
CA LEU A 241 5.05 12.53 -1.74
C LEU A 241 3.65 13.08 -1.41
N PHE A 242 3.46 13.68 -0.25
CA PHE A 242 2.18 14.24 0.17
C PHE A 242 1.72 15.41 -0.71
N ARG A 243 2.62 16.32 -1.09
CA ARG A 243 2.28 17.42 -2.01
C ARG A 243 1.88 16.95 -3.39
N SER A 244 2.43 15.83 -3.84
CA SER A 244 2.13 15.29 -5.16
C SER A 244 0.83 14.51 -5.23
N LEU A 245 0.35 13.99 -4.09
CA LEU A 245 -0.86 13.19 -4.01
C LEU A 245 -2.09 14.00 -3.64
N PHE A 246 -1.93 15.02 -2.78
CA PHE A 246 -3.05 15.76 -2.19
C PHE A 246 -2.93 17.26 -2.46
N LYS A 247 -3.99 17.84 -2.99
CA LYS A 247 -4.04 19.27 -3.37
C LYS A 247 -3.80 20.20 -2.18
N ASP A 248 -4.40 19.89 -1.01
CA ASP A 248 -4.08 20.52 0.28
C ASP A 248 -3.52 19.48 1.25
N SER A 249 -2.22 19.21 1.13
CA SER A 249 -1.56 18.16 1.89
C SER A 249 -1.38 18.43 3.39
N ARG A 250 -1.69 19.63 3.87
CA ARG A 250 -1.43 20.05 5.27
C ARG A 250 -2.19 19.19 6.28
N ASN A 251 -3.50 19.03 6.07
CA ASN A 251 -4.33 18.26 7.00
C ASN A 251 -4.05 16.76 6.89
N TYR A 252 -3.75 16.25 5.70
CA TYR A 252 -3.31 14.85 5.49
C TYR A 252 -2.04 14.55 6.31
N ARG A 253 -1.03 15.42 6.22
CA ARG A 253 0.21 15.27 7.00
C ARG A 253 -0.06 15.34 8.50
N LYS A 254 -0.89 16.28 8.98
CA LYS A 254 -1.28 16.37 10.39
C LYS A 254 -1.85 15.04 10.92
N VAL A 255 -2.79 14.43 10.18
CA VAL A 255 -3.40 13.15 10.56
C VAL A 255 -2.34 12.05 10.64
N VAL A 256 -1.48 11.94 9.63
CA VAL A 256 -0.41 10.93 9.59
C VAL A 256 0.61 11.15 10.72
N GLU A 257 0.98 12.40 11.00
CA GLU A 257 1.89 12.75 12.10
C GLU A 257 1.34 12.37 13.47
N ILE A 258 0.08 12.63 13.74
CA ILE A 258 -0.55 12.24 15.01
C ILE A 258 -0.67 10.72 15.12
N LEU A 259 -1.06 10.05 14.04
CA LEU A 259 -1.14 8.59 14.01
C LEU A 259 0.23 7.92 14.23
N SER A 260 1.33 8.52 13.77
CA SER A 260 2.68 7.99 13.98
C SER A 260 3.10 7.93 15.45
N GLN A 261 2.48 8.74 16.30
CA GLN A 261 2.75 8.80 17.75
C GLN A 261 1.92 7.79 18.55
N LYS A 262 0.97 7.12 17.91
CA LYS A 262 -0.03 6.26 18.56
C LYS A 262 -0.06 4.88 17.90
N ALA A 263 0.82 3.99 18.32
CA ALA A 263 0.94 2.64 17.78
C ALA A 263 -0.41 1.89 17.73
N LYS A 264 -1.27 2.09 18.72
CA LYS A 264 -2.62 1.50 18.80
C LYS A 264 -3.63 2.08 17.80
N GLY A 265 -3.24 3.13 17.06
CA GLY A 265 -4.17 3.91 16.26
C GLY A 265 -5.06 4.83 17.09
N LEU A 266 -5.92 5.56 16.41
CA LEU A 266 -6.86 6.53 16.99
C LEU A 266 -8.25 6.35 16.40
N THR A 267 -9.28 6.60 17.21
CA THR A 267 -10.64 6.75 16.70
C THR A 267 -10.80 8.07 15.94
N ARG A 268 -11.86 8.19 15.16
CA ARG A 268 -12.20 9.47 14.49
C ARG A 268 -12.28 10.64 15.49
N GLN A 269 -12.88 10.42 16.66
CA GLN A 269 -13.01 11.44 17.70
C GLN A 269 -11.65 11.86 18.29
N ASP A 270 -10.75 10.91 18.47
CA ASP A 270 -9.39 11.22 18.90
C ASP A 270 -8.62 12.03 17.86
N ILE A 271 -8.76 11.69 16.57
CA ILE A 271 -8.15 12.46 15.47
C ILE A 271 -8.67 13.90 15.44
N ILE A 272 -9.98 14.11 15.61
CA ILE A 272 -10.58 15.44 15.67
C ILE A 272 -9.95 16.25 16.82
N ARG A 273 -9.89 15.66 18.01
CA ARG A 273 -9.34 16.31 19.20
C ARG A 273 -7.86 16.67 19.04
N GLU A 274 -7.04 15.70 18.61
CA GLU A 274 -5.60 15.86 18.53
C GLU A 274 -5.17 16.73 17.34
N CYS A 275 -5.80 16.59 16.18
CA CYS A 275 -5.49 17.39 14.98
C CYS A 275 -6.17 18.75 14.96
N LYS A 276 -7.17 18.99 15.81
CA LYS A 276 -8.02 20.20 15.79
C LYS A 276 -8.62 20.45 14.39
N ILE A 277 -9.12 19.38 13.76
CA ILE A 277 -9.79 19.42 12.45
C ILE A 277 -11.30 19.27 12.71
N PRO A 278 -12.17 20.05 12.02
CA PRO A 278 -13.62 19.95 12.18
C PRO A 278 -14.15 18.56 11.82
N ASP A 279 -15.18 18.10 12.55
CA ASP A 279 -15.92 16.87 12.21
C ASP A 279 -16.89 17.11 11.06
N ASN A 280 -16.41 16.99 9.85
CA ASN A 280 -17.19 17.24 8.63
C ASN A 280 -16.80 16.25 7.50
N GLY A 281 -17.42 16.44 6.33
CA GLY A 281 -17.14 15.65 5.13
C GLY A 281 -15.67 15.72 4.69
N GLY A 282 -14.98 16.83 4.91
CA GLY A 282 -13.56 16.98 4.57
C GLY A 282 -12.65 16.04 5.38
N LEU A 283 -12.95 15.82 6.67
CA LEU A 283 -12.21 14.82 7.44
C LEU A 283 -12.49 13.38 6.93
N SER A 284 -13.73 13.09 6.53
CA SER A 284 -14.05 11.78 5.94
C SER A 284 -13.26 11.56 4.66
N GLU A 285 -13.19 12.55 3.78
CA GLU A 285 -12.40 12.51 2.56
C GLU A 285 -10.91 12.29 2.85
N ILE A 286 -10.33 13.02 3.80
CA ILE A 286 -8.92 12.83 4.21
C ILE A 286 -8.67 11.39 4.67
N LEU A 287 -9.53 10.84 5.52
CA LEU A 287 -9.35 9.49 6.06
C LEU A 287 -9.53 8.42 4.97
N ASP A 288 -10.51 8.57 4.09
CA ASP A 288 -10.74 7.65 2.97
C ASP A 288 -9.60 7.72 1.94
N ASP A 289 -9.12 8.91 1.62
CA ASP A 289 -7.97 9.12 0.73
C ASP A 289 -6.69 8.47 1.28
N LEU A 290 -6.40 8.68 2.57
CA LEU A 290 -5.25 8.07 3.21
C LEU A 290 -5.35 6.54 3.26
N CYS A 291 -6.56 5.99 3.44
CA CYS A 291 -6.81 4.54 3.36
C CYS A 291 -6.62 4.03 1.92
N ASN A 292 -7.19 4.72 0.92
CA ASN A 292 -7.09 4.33 -0.49
C ASN A 292 -5.64 4.37 -1.02
N CYS A 293 -4.78 5.20 -0.39
CA CYS A 293 -3.36 5.30 -0.71
C CYS A 293 -2.46 4.43 0.18
N ASP A 294 -2.99 3.55 1.01
CA ASP A 294 -2.25 2.68 1.95
C ASP A 294 -1.34 3.41 2.94
N PHE A 295 -1.61 4.69 3.22
CA PHE A 295 -0.90 5.36 4.30
C PHE A 295 -1.39 4.91 5.66
N ILE A 296 -2.71 4.76 5.80
CA ILE A 296 -3.37 4.29 7.01
C ILE A 296 -4.30 3.13 6.70
N ARG A 297 -4.54 2.31 7.68
CA ARG A 297 -5.61 1.32 7.63
C ARG A 297 -6.74 1.72 8.56
N ARG A 298 -7.95 1.39 8.16
CA ARG A 298 -9.14 1.43 9.01
C ARG A 298 -9.48 0.00 9.41
N TYR A 299 -9.56 -0.27 10.70
CA TYR A 299 -9.97 -1.56 11.21
C TYR A 299 -11.02 -1.42 12.30
N TYR A 300 -11.72 -2.50 12.56
CA TYR A 300 -12.77 -2.54 13.54
C TYR A 300 -12.36 -3.47 14.68
N PRO A 301 -12.34 -2.99 15.94
CA PRO A 301 -12.14 -3.88 17.07
C PRO A 301 -13.24 -4.94 17.09
N ILE A 302 -12.90 -6.16 17.53
CA ILE A 302 -13.85 -7.27 17.59
C ILE A 302 -15.10 -6.86 18.36
N ASN A 303 -16.29 -7.24 17.85
CA ASN A 303 -17.60 -6.90 18.44
C ASN A 303 -17.94 -5.40 18.49
N LYS A 304 -17.23 -4.54 17.75
CA LYS A 304 -17.55 -3.11 17.65
C LYS A 304 -18.24 -2.76 16.33
N LYS A 305 -18.99 -1.63 16.35
CA LYS A 305 -19.71 -1.12 15.19
C LYS A 305 -18.78 -0.31 14.27
N GLN A 306 -19.24 -0.04 13.04
CA GLN A 306 -18.48 0.78 12.09
C GLN A 306 -18.06 2.16 12.61
N ARG A 307 -18.89 2.80 13.45
CA ARG A 307 -18.58 4.09 14.09
C ARG A 307 -17.38 4.04 15.03
N ASP A 308 -17.02 2.84 15.52
CA ASP A 308 -15.93 2.62 16.46
C ASP A 308 -14.61 2.24 15.73
N ALA A 309 -14.54 2.55 14.43
CA ALA A 309 -13.35 2.32 13.61
C ALA A 309 -12.12 3.00 14.21
N VAL A 310 -11.01 2.31 14.14
CA VAL A 310 -9.70 2.80 14.54
C VAL A 310 -8.85 2.96 13.29
N TYR A 311 -8.14 4.08 13.20
CA TYR A 311 -7.22 4.40 12.13
C TYR A 311 -5.79 4.27 12.65
N GLN A 312 -4.94 3.57 11.91
CA GLN A 312 -3.55 3.33 12.27
C GLN A 312 -2.66 3.62 11.07
N LEU A 313 -1.54 4.29 11.31
CA LEU A 313 -0.51 4.50 10.30
C LEU A 313 0.18 3.17 9.99
N THR A 314 0.19 2.78 8.71
CA THR A 314 0.77 1.51 8.25
C THR A 314 1.88 1.70 7.23
N ASP A 315 1.99 2.86 6.61
CA ASP A 315 3.08 3.14 5.69
C ASP A 315 4.42 3.19 6.41
N LEU A 316 5.23 2.17 6.16
CA LEU A 316 6.51 1.95 6.84
C LEU A 316 7.52 3.07 6.55
N PHE A 317 7.56 3.60 5.32
CA PHE A 317 8.40 4.74 4.99
C PHE A 317 8.01 5.99 5.81
N SER A 318 6.72 6.29 5.92
CA SER A 318 6.23 7.42 6.73
C SER A 318 6.52 7.21 8.23
N LEU A 319 6.36 5.99 8.74
CA LEU A 319 6.70 5.64 10.13
C LEU A 319 8.18 5.88 10.41
N PHE A 320 9.07 5.41 9.53
CA PHE A 320 10.50 5.62 9.66
C PHE A 320 10.87 7.11 9.60
N HIS A 321 10.36 7.81 8.58
CA HIS A 321 10.63 9.24 8.39
C HIS A 321 10.20 10.08 9.59
N LEU A 322 8.97 9.88 10.09
CA LEU A 322 8.44 10.66 11.20
C LEU A 322 9.14 10.35 12.53
N ARG A 323 9.66 9.15 12.69
CA ARG A 323 10.41 8.75 13.89
C ARG A 323 11.81 9.33 13.93
N TYR A 324 12.55 9.25 12.82
CA TYR A 324 13.99 9.50 12.81
C TYR A 324 14.39 10.74 12.03
N ILE A 325 13.68 11.12 10.97
CA ILE A 325 14.12 12.18 10.06
C ILE A 325 13.50 13.52 10.42
N LYS A 326 12.19 13.57 10.68
CA LYS A 326 11.47 14.82 10.95
C LYS A 326 12.09 15.67 12.05
N ASN A 327 12.58 15.05 13.10
CA ASN A 327 13.13 15.71 14.30
C ASN A 327 14.66 15.69 14.34
N SER A 328 15.35 15.20 13.31
CA SER A 328 16.81 15.24 13.25
C SER A 328 17.26 16.69 12.99
N THR A 329 17.94 17.29 13.96
CA THR A 329 18.39 18.69 13.91
C THR A 329 19.74 18.86 13.24
N GLY A 330 20.43 17.76 12.87
CA GLY A 330 21.79 17.78 12.38
C GLY A 330 22.01 16.94 11.14
N MET A 331 23.08 17.27 10.46
CA MET A 331 23.74 16.41 9.48
C MET A 331 24.69 15.51 10.27
N ASP A 332 24.24 14.31 10.57
CA ASP A 332 25.06 13.28 11.19
C ASP A 332 25.07 12.07 10.26
N ASP A 333 26.08 12.04 9.42
CA ASP A 333 26.24 11.00 8.39
C ASP A 333 26.39 9.58 8.96
N THR A 334 26.61 9.47 10.28
CA THR A 334 26.72 8.19 11.00
C THR A 334 25.53 7.88 11.88
N PHE A 335 24.56 8.77 11.98
CA PHE A 335 23.42 8.69 12.90
C PHE A 335 22.76 7.31 12.94
N TRP A 336 22.47 6.74 11.78
CA TRP A 336 21.78 5.45 11.73
C TRP A 336 22.69 4.31 12.20
N THR A 337 23.97 4.32 11.79
CA THR A 337 24.94 3.33 12.22
C THR A 337 25.12 3.32 13.74
N ASP A 338 25.14 4.51 14.35
CA ASP A 338 25.31 4.68 15.80
C ASP A 338 24.02 4.38 16.58
N THR A 339 22.87 4.40 15.90
CA THR A 339 21.56 4.10 16.50
C THR A 339 21.27 2.59 16.57
N ILE A 340 21.92 1.77 15.75
CA ILE A 340 21.71 0.32 15.70
C ILE A 340 21.92 -0.29 17.10
N ASP A 341 21.02 -1.22 17.47
CA ASP A 341 20.96 -1.89 18.78
C ASP A 341 20.69 -1.02 20.00
N SER A 342 20.43 0.28 19.81
CA SER A 342 19.93 1.09 20.92
C SER A 342 18.55 0.60 21.41
N PRO A 343 18.18 0.84 22.68
CA PRO A 343 16.84 0.51 23.18
C PRO A 343 15.71 1.13 22.34
N SER A 344 15.93 2.36 21.85
CA SER A 344 14.96 3.06 20.98
C SER A 344 14.80 2.38 19.63
N HIS A 345 15.91 1.91 19.04
CA HIS A 345 15.90 1.16 17.78
C HIS A 345 15.16 -0.18 17.94
N ARG A 346 15.48 -0.95 18.98
CA ARG A 346 14.80 -2.23 19.25
C ARG A 346 13.29 -2.05 19.47
N ALA A 347 12.87 -1.02 20.20
CA ALA A 347 11.45 -0.72 20.39
C ALA A 347 10.76 -0.35 19.08
N TRP A 348 11.42 0.44 18.21
CA TRP A 348 10.89 0.77 16.89
C TRP A 348 10.81 -0.47 15.98
N CYS A 349 11.84 -1.32 15.96
CA CYS A 349 11.84 -2.56 15.18
C CYS A 349 10.66 -3.47 15.57
N GLY A 350 10.37 -3.59 16.88
CA GLY A 350 9.20 -4.35 17.34
C GLY A 350 7.90 -3.84 16.72
N TYR A 351 7.65 -2.54 16.83
CA TYR A 351 6.46 -1.92 16.25
C TYR A 351 6.42 -1.99 14.71
N ALA A 352 7.55 -1.73 14.03
CA ALA A 352 7.62 -1.81 12.58
C ALA A 352 7.38 -3.23 12.07
N PHE A 353 7.86 -4.27 12.79
CA PHE A 353 7.61 -5.66 12.45
C PHE A 353 6.13 -6.04 12.58
N GLU A 354 5.41 -5.53 13.57
CA GLU A 354 3.95 -5.69 13.66
C GLU A 354 3.28 -5.18 12.37
N GLN A 355 3.71 -4.01 11.86
CA GLN A 355 3.18 -3.49 10.59
C GLN A 355 3.58 -4.38 9.40
N VAL A 356 4.80 -4.91 9.36
CA VAL A 356 5.21 -5.89 8.34
C VAL A 356 4.30 -7.11 8.36
N CYS A 357 4.03 -7.68 9.52
CA CYS A 357 3.11 -8.83 9.67
C CYS A 357 1.70 -8.50 9.15
N LEU A 358 1.21 -7.29 9.46
CA LEU A 358 -0.11 -6.84 9.03
C LEU A 358 -0.20 -6.58 7.50
N HIS A 359 0.91 -6.25 6.85
CA HIS A 359 0.99 -6.21 5.38
C HIS A 359 1.05 -7.61 4.75
N HIS A 360 1.41 -8.64 5.53
CA HIS A 360 1.61 -10.02 5.07
C HIS A 360 0.57 -11.01 5.63
N ILE A 361 -0.66 -10.54 5.90
CA ILE A 361 -1.76 -11.37 6.42
C ILE A 361 -2.05 -12.59 5.51
N ARG A 362 -1.91 -12.43 4.18
CA ARG A 362 -2.10 -13.54 3.23
C ARG A 362 -1.07 -14.64 3.50
N GLN A 363 0.19 -14.30 3.69
CA GLN A 363 1.27 -15.23 4.00
C GLN A 363 1.06 -15.89 5.37
N ILE A 364 0.65 -15.12 6.37
CA ILE A 364 0.31 -15.64 7.70
C ILE A 364 -0.83 -16.67 7.60
N ARG A 365 -1.91 -16.35 6.89
CA ARG A 365 -3.03 -17.29 6.69
C ARG A 365 -2.60 -18.55 5.95
N ARG A 366 -1.70 -18.42 4.97
CA ARG A 366 -1.11 -19.56 4.25
C ARG A 366 -0.28 -20.43 5.17
N ALA A 367 0.61 -19.86 5.97
CA ALA A 367 1.43 -20.60 6.93
C ALA A 367 0.58 -21.33 7.97
N LEU A 368 -0.57 -20.77 8.35
CA LEU A 368 -1.55 -21.42 9.23
C LEU A 368 -2.42 -22.49 8.50
N GLY A 369 -2.32 -22.64 7.20
CA GLY A 369 -3.16 -23.56 6.42
C GLY A 369 -4.65 -23.16 6.37
N ILE A 370 -4.96 -21.86 6.51
CA ILE A 370 -6.34 -21.36 6.60
C ILE A 370 -6.73 -20.44 5.43
N GLU A 371 -6.05 -20.49 4.30
CA GLU A 371 -6.40 -19.65 3.13
C GLU A 371 -7.85 -19.87 2.66
N GLY A 372 -8.32 -21.10 2.70
CA GLY A 372 -9.70 -21.47 2.35
C GLY A 372 -10.74 -21.20 3.44
N VAL A 373 -10.32 -20.82 4.64
CA VAL A 373 -11.25 -20.55 5.76
C VAL A 373 -11.63 -19.08 5.78
N GLN A 374 -12.91 -18.79 5.68
CA GLN A 374 -13.40 -17.42 5.81
C GLN A 374 -13.06 -16.90 7.21
N SER A 375 -12.39 -15.74 7.27
CA SER A 375 -11.95 -15.14 8.52
C SER A 375 -12.01 -13.62 8.46
N SER A 376 -12.24 -13.00 9.60
CA SER A 376 -12.16 -11.56 9.81
C SER A 376 -10.86 -11.21 10.49
N ILE A 377 -10.20 -10.17 10.01
CA ILE A 377 -8.98 -9.64 10.60
C ILE A 377 -9.35 -8.42 11.44
N CYS A 378 -9.05 -8.47 12.72
CA CYS A 378 -9.35 -7.39 13.66
C CYS A 378 -8.24 -7.23 14.69
N SER A 379 -8.38 -6.26 15.56
CA SER A 379 -7.61 -6.11 16.78
C SER A 379 -8.53 -6.20 17.99
N TRP A 380 -7.94 -6.27 19.15
CA TRP A 380 -8.69 -6.19 20.39
C TRP A 380 -7.91 -5.39 21.44
N SER A 381 -8.64 -4.63 22.25
CA SER A 381 -8.08 -3.95 23.41
C SER A 381 -9.12 -3.84 24.53
N ALA A 382 -8.66 -3.97 25.77
CA ALA A 382 -9.43 -3.67 26.97
C ALA A 382 -8.68 -2.61 27.77
N PRO A 383 -9.35 -1.53 28.22
CA PRO A 383 -8.74 -0.55 29.09
C PRO A 383 -8.50 -1.15 30.49
N ALA A 384 -7.59 -0.54 31.25
CA ALA A 384 -7.47 -0.81 32.65
C ALA A 384 -8.82 -0.49 33.37
N SER A 385 -9.24 -1.32 34.29
CA SER A 385 -10.50 -1.19 35.00
C SER A 385 -10.32 -1.54 36.46
N VAL A 386 -11.33 -1.25 37.30
CA VAL A 386 -11.44 -1.72 38.67
C VAL A 386 -12.66 -2.63 38.71
N ASP A 387 -12.50 -3.84 39.22
CA ASP A 387 -13.62 -4.77 39.36
C ASP A 387 -14.54 -4.40 40.52
N SER A 388 -15.63 -5.16 40.68
CA SER A 388 -16.63 -4.93 41.73
C SER A 388 -16.07 -5.07 43.15
N GLU A 389 -14.91 -5.71 43.30
CA GLU A 389 -14.22 -5.92 44.59
C GLU A 389 -13.12 -4.87 44.85
N GLY A 390 -12.98 -3.87 43.97
CA GLY A 390 -11.98 -2.81 44.08
C GLY A 390 -10.58 -3.20 43.60
N LYS A 391 -10.40 -4.39 43.01
CA LYS A 391 -9.12 -4.85 42.49
C LYS A 391 -8.84 -4.25 41.12
N LYS A 392 -7.65 -3.65 40.96
CA LYS A 392 -7.20 -3.10 39.68
C LYS A 392 -6.91 -4.22 38.68
N ARG A 393 -7.53 -4.14 37.51
CA ARG A 393 -7.24 -4.98 36.35
C ARG A 393 -6.42 -4.17 35.35
N GLU A 394 -5.31 -4.73 34.91
CA GLU A 394 -4.47 -4.11 33.90
C GLU A 394 -5.16 -4.11 32.52
N GLY A 395 -4.94 -3.07 31.74
CA GLY A 395 -5.37 -3.05 30.35
C GLY A 395 -4.56 -4.01 29.49
N ALA A 396 -5.18 -4.52 28.43
CA ALA A 396 -4.52 -5.44 27.51
C ALA A 396 -4.87 -5.14 26.06
N GLN A 397 -4.00 -5.58 25.14
CA GLN A 397 -4.18 -5.41 23.70
C GLN A 397 -3.63 -6.62 22.94
N ILE A 398 -4.29 -6.93 21.82
CA ILE A 398 -3.84 -7.89 20.80
C ILE A 398 -3.96 -7.21 19.43
N ASP A 399 -2.84 -7.02 18.76
CA ASP A 399 -2.77 -6.22 17.54
C ASP A 399 -3.30 -6.97 16.31
N LEU A 400 -3.22 -8.30 16.32
CA LEU A 400 -3.74 -9.16 15.26
C LEU A 400 -4.57 -10.30 15.86
N VAL A 401 -5.86 -10.25 15.57
CA VAL A 401 -6.84 -11.31 15.88
C VAL A 401 -7.39 -11.81 14.56
N ILE A 402 -7.29 -13.12 14.31
CA ILE A 402 -7.88 -13.77 13.13
C ILE A 402 -9.11 -14.56 13.61
N ASP A 403 -10.28 -13.97 13.43
CA ASP A 403 -11.55 -14.59 13.80
C ASP A 403 -12.08 -15.44 12.65
N ARG A 404 -12.03 -16.76 12.82
CA ARG A 404 -12.34 -17.77 11.79
C ARG A 404 -13.77 -18.27 11.92
N ARG A 405 -14.36 -18.66 10.79
CA ARG A 405 -15.70 -19.28 10.78
C ARG A 405 -15.73 -20.72 11.29
N ASP A 406 -14.60 -21.41 11.31
CA ASP A 406 -14.46 -22.79 11.82
C ASP A 406 -14.34 -22.86 13.34
N GLN A 407 -14.96 -21.92 14.05
CA GLN A 407 -15.05 -21.87 15.52
C GLN A 407 -13.70 -21.71 16.23
N THR A 408 -12.71 -21.10 15.56
CA THR A 408 -11.39 -20.84 16.11
C THR A 408 -11.02 -19.37 15.97
N ILE A 409 -10.31 -18.82 16.96
CA ILE A 409 -9.73 -17.48 16.92
C ILE A 409 -8.23 -17.60 17.16
N ASN A 410 -7.41 -17.12 16.22
CA ASN A 410 -5.98 -16.99 16.46
C ASN A 410 -5.70 -15.63 17.13
N LEU A 411 -5.12 -15.67 18.31
CA LEU A 411 -4.58 -14.50 19.02
C LEU A 411 -3.10 -14.42 18.70
N CYS A 412 -2.72 -13.47 17.86
CA CYS A 412 -1.38 -13.42 17.29
C CYS A 412 -0.48 -12.47 18.10
N GLU A 413 0.67 -12.97 18.51
CA GLU A 413 1.75 -12.24 19.17
C GLU A 413 2.90 -12.09 18.16
N MET A 414 3.30 -10.86 17.85
CA MET A 414 4.33 -10.58 16.86
C MET A 414 5.61 -10.12 17.55
N LYS A 415 6.76 -10.74 17.25
CA LYS A 415 8.04 -10.44 17.90
C LYS A 415 9.19 -10.36 16.91
N PHE A 416 9.87 -9.22 16.89
CA PHE A 416 11.13 -9.03 16.18
C PHE A 416 12.30 -9.32 17.12
N SER A 417 13.15 -10.26 16.76
CA SER A 417 14.29 -10.67 17.60
C SER A 417 15.47 -11.11 16.73
N MET A 418 16.68 -11.09 17.30
CA MET A 418 17.90 -11.54 16.62
C MET A 418 18.20 -13.05 16.81
N LYS A 419 17.35 -13.74 17.58
CA LYS A 419 17.43 -15.18 17.90
C LYS A 419 16.02 -15.71 18.17
N PRO A 420 15.82 -17.03 18.27
CA PRO A 420 14.54 -17.60 18.66
C PRO A 420 13.97 -16.92 19.90
N PHE A 421 12.70 -16.51 19.84
CA PHE A 421 12.05 -15.76 20.93
C PHE A 421 11.82 -16.67 22.14
N GLU A 422 12.32 -16.28 23.30
CA GLU A 422 12.16 -17.03 24.54
C GLU A 422 10.91 -16.58 25.30
N ILE A 423 9.99 -17.51 25.52
CA ILE A 423 8.83 -17.28 26.39
C ILE A 423 9.27 -17.55 27.83
N THR A 424 9.44 -16.48 28.62
CA THR A 424 9.70 -16.60 30.05
C THR A 424 8.43 -16.94 30.82
N PRO A 425 8.50 -17.52 32.04
CA PRO A 425 7.32 -17.78 32.84
C PRO A 425 6.45 -16.54 33.07
N SER A 426 7.05 -15.42 33.43
CA SER A 426 6.30 -14.16 33.63
C SER A 426 5.64 -13.65 32.34
N TYR A 427 6.30 -13.80 31.17
CA TYR A 427 5.71 -13.44 29.91
C TYR A 427 4.52 -14.34 29.53
N LEU A 428 4.62 -15.64 29.84
CA LEU A 428 3.51 -16.58 29.67
C LEU A 428 2.30 -16.18 30.52
N GLU A 429 2.50 -15.79 31.78
CA GLU A 429 1.42 -15.29 32.65
C GLU A 429 0.69 -14.11 32.02
N HIS A 430 1.43 -13.15 31.43
CA HIS A 430 0.82 -12.03 30.72
C HIS A 430 0.03 -12.46 29.47
N ILE A 431 0.49 -13.47 28.72
CA ILE A 431 -0.23 -14.00 27.57
C ILE A 431 -1.53 -14.69 28.01
N ILE A 432 -1.44 -15.51 29.05
CA ILE A 432 -2.61 -16.21 29.61
C ILE A 432 -3.62 -15.18 30.12
N TYR A 433 -3.17 -14.18 30.88
CA TYR A 433 -4.02 -13.08 31.34
C TYR A 433 -4.75 -12.40 30.17
N ARG A 434 -4.03 -12.03 29.08
CA ARG A 434 -4.64 -11.42 27.90
C ARG A 434 -5.66 -12.34 27.22
N ARG A 435 -5.39 -13.65 27.14
CA ARG A 435 -6.30 -14.63 26.56
C ARG A 435 -7.59 -14.75 27.38
N GLU A 436 -7.50 -14.83 28.72
CA GLU A 436 -8.66 -14.94 29.56
C GLU A 436 -9.47 -13.63 29.59
N LEU A 437 -8.80 -12.47 29.63
CA LEU A 437 -9.47 -11.17 29.52
C LEU A 437 -10.17 -11.00 28.18
N PHE A 438 -9.56 -11.49 27.08
CA PHE A 438 -10.18 -11.52 25.76
C PHE A 438 -11.46 -12.37 25.79
N ARG A 439 -11.43 -13.57 26.36
CA ARG A 439 -12.59 -14.46 26.51
C ARG A 439 -13.71 -13.78 27.28
N GLU A 440 -13.38 -13.23 28.45
CA GLU A 440 -14.32 -12.55 29.30
C GLU A 440 -15.02 -11.36 28.63
N THR A 441 -14.22 -10.48 28.01
CA THR A 441 -14.75 -9.23 27.43
C THR A 441 -15.48 -9.43 26.10
N THR A 442 -15.14 -10.46 25.33
CA THR A 442 -15.81 -10.77 24.06
C THR A 442 -16.98 -11.76 24.22
N GLY A 443 -17.04 -12.49 25.31
CA GLY A 443 -18.04 -13.54 25.52
C GLY A 443 -17.94 -14.70 24.55
N THR A 444 -16.79 -14.88 23.88
CA THR A 444 -16.64 -15.89 22.81
C THR A 444 -16.57 -17.31 23.36
N SER A 445 -17.33 -18.23 22.74
CA SER A 445 -17.24 -19.66 22.97
C SER A 445 -16.25 -20.39 22.05
N LYS A 446 -15.65 -19.68 21.10
CA LYS A 446 -14.70 -20.25 20.13
C LYS A 446 -13.41 -20.71 20.82
N ALA A 447 -12.72 -21.69 20.21
CA ALA A 447 -11.39 -22.08 20.63
C ALA A 447 -10.40 -20.93 20.41
N LEU A 448 -9.56 -20.64 21.41
CA LEU A 448 -8.55 -19.58 21.33
C LEU A 448 -7.18 -20.22 21.13
N HIS A 449 -6.55 -19.94 20.01
CA HIS A 449 -5.22 -20.42 19.63
C HIS A 449 -4.20 -19.28 19.78
N LEU A 450 -3.21 -19.49 20.66
CA LEU A 450 -2.07 -18.61 20.77
C LEU A 450 -1.15 -18.86 19.59
N THR A 451 -0.90 -17.82 18.81
CA THR A 451 -0.13 -17.87 17.56
C THR A 451 1.03 -16.89 17.65
N PHE A 452 2.25 -17.36 17.47
CA PHE A 452 3.43 -16.50 17.44
C PHE A 452 3.89 -16.26 16.02
N VAL A 453 4.13 -14.99 15.67
CA VAL A 453 4.78 -14.59 14.42
C VAL A 453 6.11 -13.94 14.79
N THR A 454 7.21 -14.60 14.52
CA THR A 454 8.53 -14.16 14.99
C THR A 454 9.57 -14.21 13.86
N THR A 455 10.69 -13.53 14.04
CA THR A 455 11.79 -13.58 13.05
C THR A 455 12.40 -14.99 12.95
N TYR A 456 12.73 -15.62 14.07
CA TYR A 456 13.50 -16.87 14.10
C TYR A 456 12.79 -18.03 14.81
N GLY A 457 11.48 -17.95 14.99
CA GLY A 457 10.70 -18.93 15.72
C GLY A 457 10.75 -18.70 17.24
N VAL A 458 10.17 -19.64 17.98
CA VAL A 458 10.09 -19.65 19.44
C VAL A 458 11.04 -20.69 20.00
N ALA A 459 11.77 -20.36 21.06
CA ALA A 459 12.69 -21.26 21.75
C ALA A 459 11.94 -22.47 22.34
N ARG A 460 12.51 -23.68 22.18
CA ARG A 460 11.92 -24.93 22.67
C ARG A 460 12.19 -25.11 24.17
N ASN A 461 11.54 -24.28 24.99
CA ASN A 461 11.63 -24.38 26.46
C ASN A 461 10.34 -24.98 27.04
N ALA A 462 10.22 -25.06 28.37
CA ALA A 462 9.07 -25.62 29.06
C ALA A 462 7.74 -24.94 28.72
N GLN A 463 7.75 -23.67 28.34
CA GLN A 463 6.59 -22.85 27.99
C GLN A 463 6.11 -23.06 26.56
N TYR A 464 6.95 -23.66 25.69
CA TYR A 464 6.63 -23.84 24.26
C TYR A 464 5.31 -24.58 24.01
N GLY A 465 4.99 -25.60 24.84
CA GLY A 465 3.76 -26.38 24.69
C GLY A 465 2.44 -25.60 24.83
N MET A 466 2.51 -24.35 25.28
CA MET A 466 1.33 -23.49 25.43
C MET A 466 0.91 -22.78 24.14
N ILE A 467 1.74 -22.78 23.10
CA ILE A 467 1.43 -22.18 21.79
C ILE A 467 0.84 -23.23 20.85
N GLN A 468 -0.17 -22.83 20.07
CA GLN A 468 -0.81 -23.70 19.08
C GLN A 468 -0.24 -23.53 17.69
N SER A 469 0.32 -22.37 17.37
CA SER A 469 0.87 -22.10 16.03
C SER A 469 2.07 -21.18 16.11
N GLU A 470 3.05 -21.46 15.25
CA GLU A 470 4.28 -20.70 15.10
C GLU A 470 4.49 -20.37 13.62
N ILE A 471 4.83 -19.11 13.34
CA ILE A 471 5.12 -18.59 12.01
C ILE A 471 6.46 -17.84 12.11
N THR A 472 7.34 -18.09 11.17
CA THR A 472 8.63 -17.41 11.12
C THR A 472 8.65 -16.32 10.04
N MET A 473 9.65 -15.45 10.05
CA MET A 473 9.84 -14.47 8.97
C MET A 473 9.94 -15.16 7.60
N ASP A 474 10.51 -16.38 7.51
CA ASP A 474 10.65 -17.12 6.27
C ASP A 474 9.29 -17.41 5.60
N ASP A 475 8.26 -17.60 6.42
CA ASP A 475 6.89 -17.79 5.93
C ASP A 475 6.32 -16.50 5.28
N LEU A 476 6.74 -15.33 5.73
CA LEU A 476 6.31 -14.05 5.18
C LEU A 476 6.88 -13.78 3.77
N PHE A 477 7.97 -14.45 3.39
CA PHE A 477 8.57 -14.35 2.04
C PHE A 477 7.88 -15.25 1.01
N LYS A 478 7.05 -16.21 1.43
CA LYS A 478 6.36 -17.14 0.52
C LYS A 478 5.28 -16.41 -0.29
N GLN A 479 5.33 -16.56 -1.62
CA GLN A 479 4.40 -15.95 -2.58
C GLN A 479 3.21 -16.87 -2.89
#